data_65f29faf8ad152e336794c312a442963
#
_entry.id   65f29faf8ad152e336794c312a442963
#
_cell.length_a   1.000
_cell.length_b   1.000
_cell.length_c   1.000
_cell.angle_alpha   90.00
_cell.angle_beta   90.00
_cell.angle_gamma   90.00
#
_symmetry.space_group_name_H-M   'P 1'
#
loop_
_entity.id
_entity.type
_entity.pdbx_description
1 polymer ?
#
loop_
_entity_poly.entity_id
_entity_poly.type
_entity_poly.pdbx_seq_one_letter_code
_entity_poly.pdbx_strand_id
1 'polypeptide(L)'
;MPPATQWPPAWGTPVPPPPPPPRRRAGWIAAVVAGLLVLALVAAVLVVRSGGQGGPAQRAAGRRVATQVATNPVADLPKLLAKRAKAVTNDDRTAFLATVDKRQKTYYKAQATLFARMRTVPFSAFAYRLDPRELRSGARLKRHYRAEQVQLAPVDVRYRFEHQDASPVLARESFTFVLTGSGWRIAGPGDSRMRRRDDVEIWDSGQVKTVRSARTLIVHHLGDEVLARRLLRVADRAYAQIGEAWTGPWERKAVILVPRDQSEAERLVGARDLSRVAAVASSSVESGAADSVLGNRIVVNTDNVVGYNDLNLQILVTHEMTHVATRTLGPGVPLLLVEGFADWAALKPVGFSVGSTRPALNQRVDSGRFDGLLPADSEFRGRDAAVAYDEGSAFCLWVANTFGVGKLRALYRKFRGPDPPSTSRLERGFKDVLGISRKTAERRWAAWVRDQFRRS
;
A
#
# COMPACT_ATOMS: atom_id res chain seq x y z
N MET A 1 -35.21 -28.50 -22.92
CA MET A 1 -33.81 -28.70 -22.56
C MET A 1 -32.99 -27.65 -23.29
N PRO A 2 -32.37 -26.67 -22.61
CA PRO A 2 -31.42 -25.75 -23.25
C PRO A 2 -30.07 -26.47 -23.46
N PRO A 3 -29.30 -26.10 -24.50
CA PRO A 3 -28.07 -26.77 -24.83
C PRO A 3 -26.99 -26.51 -23.74
N ALA A 4 -26.20 -27.55 -23.48
CA ALA A 4 -25.11 -27.51 -22.53
C ALA A 4 -24.09 -26.44 -22.91
N THR A 5 -23.87 -25.49 -22.02
CA THR A 5 -22.80 -24.50 -22.10
C THR A 5 -21.46 -25.22 -22.04
N GLN A 6 -20.75 -25.22 -23.16
CA GLN A 6 -19.36 -25.73 -23.18
C GLN A 6 -18.49 -24.79 -22.33
N TRP A 7 -17.92 -25.32 -21.27
CA TRP A 7 -16.89 -24.68 -20.46
C TRP A 7 -15.60 -24.57 -21.24
N PRO A 8 -14.84 -23.50 -21.10
CA PRO A 8 -13.50 -23.44 -21.68
C PRO A 8 -12.63 -24.56 -21.08
N PRO A 9 -11.69 -25.13 -21.85
CA PRO A 9 -10.90 -26.28 -21.45
C PRO A 9 -10.11 -25.99 -20.19
N ALA A 10 -9.98 -27.06 -19.37
CA ALA A 10 -9.19 -27.07 -18.17
C ALA A 10 -7.80 -26.48 -18.41
N TRP A 11 -7.37 -25.65 -17.48
CA TRP A 11 -6.05 -25.05 -17.43
C TRP A 11 -4.98 -26.14 -17.55
N GLY A 12 -4.28 -26.21 -18.68
CA GLY A 12 -3.18 -27.16 -18.82
C GLY A 12 -2.96 -27.80 -20.20
N THR A 13 -3.76 -27.51 -21.22
CA THR A 13 -3.45 -27.99 -22.57
C THR A 13 -2.67 -26.92 -23.34
N PRO A 14 -1.45 -27.23 -23.84
CA PRO A 14 -0.67 -26.28 -24.63
C PRO A 14 -1.30 -26.07 -25.99
N VAL A 15 -1.60 -24.82 -26.31
CA VAL A 15 -1.84 -24.41 -27.71
C VAL A 15 -0.51 -24.52 -28.43
N PRO A 16 -0.44 -25.16 -29.63
CA PRO A 16 0.81 -25.26 -30.37
C PRO A 16 1.32 -23.86 -30.71
N PRO A 17 2.65 -23.63 -30.59
CA PRO A 17 3.23 -22.32 -30.79
C PRO A 17 3.30 -21.96 -32.30
N PRO A 18 3.18 -20.66 -32.64
CA PRO A 18 3.62 -20.17 -33.95
C PRO A 18 5.15 -20.31 -34.08
N PRO A 19 5.70 -20.40 -35.31
CA PRO A 19 7.13 -20.64 -35.49
C PRO A 19 7.99 -19.52 -34.93
N PRO A 20 9.18 -19.83 -34.36
CA PRO A 20 9.92 -18.94 -33.53
C PRO A 20 10.61 -17.80 -34.27
N PRO A 21 10.56 -16.57 -33.74
CA PRO A 21 11.61 -15.56 -33.98
C PRO A 21 12.88 -15.91 -33.18
N PRO A 22 14.07 -15.39 -33.53
CA PRO A 22 15.35 -15.88 -33.04
C PRO A 22 15.52 -15.67 -31.53
N ARG A 23 16.14 -16.64 -30.91
CA ARG A 23 16.43 -16.86 -29.51
C ARG A 23 16.62 -15.60 -28.64
N ARG A 24 15.60 -15.29 -27.82
CA ARG A 24 15.81 -14.74 -26.48
C ARG A 24 14.89 -15.52 -25.52
N ARG A 25 15.54 -16.21 -24.60
CA ARG A 25 15.07 -16.91 -23.37
C ARG A 25 13.55 -17.12 -23.24
N ALA A 26 13.06 -18.25 -23.75
CA ALA A 26 11.72 -18.76 -23.51
C ALA A 26 11.75 -19.71 -22.30
N GLY A 27 11.06 -19.34 -21.23
CA GLY A 27 10.99 -20.17 -20.03
C GLY A 27 9.86 -19.78 -19.06
N TRP A 28 8.75 -19.14 -19.54
CA TRP A 28 7.85 -18.44 -18.60
C TRP A 28 6.34 -18.66 -18.82
N ILE A 29 5.90 -19.58 -19.65
CA ILE A 29 4.46 -19.72 -19.97
C ILE A 29 3.71 -20.71 -19.06
N ALA A 30 4.39 -21.60 -18.36
CA ALA A 30 3.77 -22.51 -17.38
C ALA A 30 3.48 -21.85 -16.00
N ALA A 31 3.91 -20.61 -15.78
CA ALA A 31 3.84 -19.90 -14.50
C ALA A 31 2.57 -19.05 -14.29
N VAL A 32 1.68 -18.91 -15.28
CA VAL A 32 0.62 -17.88 -15.23
C VAL A 32 -0.52 -18.24 -14.26
N VAL A 33 -0.82 -19.50 -14.02
CA VAL A 33 -1.84 -19.91 -13.04
C VAL A 33 -1.23 -20.07 -11.65
N ALA A 34 0.00 -20.56 -11.56
CA ALA A 34 0.76 -20.59 -10.30
C ALA A 34 1.14 -19.17 -9.83
N GLY A 35 1.27 -18.22 -10.75
CA GLY A 35 1.60 -16.83 -10.46
C GLY A 35 0.51 -16.03 -9.76
N LEU A 36 -0.76 -16.41 -9.87
CA LEU A 36 -1.88 -15.68 -9.24
C LEU A 36 -1.89 -15.79 -7.71
N LEU A 37 -1.36 -16.85 -7.17
CA LEU A 37 -1.32 -17.10 -5.72
C LEU A 37 0.04 -16.76 -5.09
N VAL A 38 1.10 -16.70 -5.87
CA VAL A 38 2.43 -16.27 -5.40
C VAL A 38 2.54 -14.73 -5.33
N LEU A 39 1.58 -14.01 -5.89
CA LEU A 39 1.64 -12.55 -6.08
C LEU A 39 1.14 -11.71 -4.92
N ALA A 40 0.63 -12.31 -3.87
CA ALA A 40 0.38 -11.64 -2.62
C ALA A 40 1.58 -11.73 -1.66
N LEU A 41 2.81 -11.56 -2.13
CA LEU A 41 3.90 -11.14 -1.27
C LEU A 41 3.66 -9.68 -0.89
N VAL A 42 2.50 -9.43 -0.29
CA VAL A 42 2.30 -8.26 0.53
C VAL A 42 3.17 -8.51 1.75
N ALA A 43 4.41 -8.04 1.69
CA ALA A 43 4.84 -7.37 2.87
C ALA A 43 3.72 -6.38 3.15
N ALA A 44 2.88 -6.63 4.16
CA ALA A 44 2.31 -5.55 4.94
C ALA A 44 3.54 -4.80 5.47
N VAL A 45 4.20 -4.06 4.57
CA VAL A 45 5.13 -3.04 4.93
C VAL A 45 4.21 -1.99 5.51
N LEU A 46 3.90 -2.16 6.81
CA LEU A 46 3.69 -1.04 7.68
C LEU A 46 4.96 -0.21 7.49
N VAL A 47 4.96 0.63 6.48
CA VAL A 47 5.84 1.77 6.44
C VAL A 47 5.36 2.62 7.59
N VAL A 48 5.83 2.26 8.79
CA VAL A 48 5.75 3.11 9.97
C VAL A 48 6.64 4.29 9.61
N ARG A 49 6.03 5.30 9.02
CA ARG A 49 6.63 6.62 8.86
C ARG A 49 6.67 7.24 10.25
N SER A 50 7.57 6.72 11.11
CA SER A 50 7.75 7.22 12.46
C SER A 50 8.42 8.60 12.40
N GLY A 51 7.68 9.64 12.75
CA GLY A 51 8.26 10.91 13.15
C GLY A 51 9.13 10.69 14.42
N GLY A 52 10.35 11.22 14.42
CA GLY A 52 11.32 10.99 15.47
C GLY A 52 10.82 11.32 16.89
N GLN A 53 11.18 10.49 17.85
CA GLN A 53 10.97 10.73 19.27
C GLN A 53 11.84 11.89 19.75
N GLY A 54 11.21 12.93 20.30
CA GLY A 54 11.89 13.95 21.08
C GLY A 54 12.12 13.44 22.50
N GLY A 55 13.38 13.35 22.92
CA GLY A 55 13.75 13.07 24.30
C GLY A 55 13.40 14.24 25.25
N PRO A 56 13.42 14.00 26.58
CA PRO A 56 12.90 14.96 27.55
C PRO A 56 13.76 16.23 27.68
N ALA A 57 13.07 17.37 27.73
CA ALA A 57 13.68 18.68 27.90
C ALA A 57 14.26 18.86 29.32
N GLN A 58 15.55 19.10 29.40
CA GLN A 58 16.16 19.69 30.61
C GLN A 58 15.86 21.17 30.69
N ARG A 59 15.28 21.57 31.83
CA ARG A 59 15.06 22.96 32.17
C ARG A 59 16.40 23.61 32.53
N ALA A 60 16.76 24.66 31.81
CA ALA A 60 17.78 25.60 32.26
C ALA A 60 17.13 26.95 32.61
N ALA A 61 17.46 27.44 33.79
CA ALA A 61 16.92 28.65 34.39
C ALA A 61 17.46 29.93 33.73
N GLY A 62 16.67 30.98 33.83
CA GLY A 62 16.74 32.20 33.09
C GLY A 62 17.89 33.15 33.32
N ARG A 63 18.05 34.01 32.30
CA ARG A 63 18.61 35.36 32.45
C ARG A 63 17.83 36.29 31.52
N ARG A 64 17.09 37.20 32.13
CA ARG A 64 16.40 38.28 31.36
C ARG A 64 17.44 39.24 30.80
N VAL A 65 17.55 39.29 29.52
CA VAL A 65 18.21 40.38 28.76
C VAL A 65 17.12 41.07 27.95
N ALA A 66 17.07 42.39 28.01
CA ALA A 66 16.13 43.22 27.31
C ALA A 66 16.19 42.93 25.80
N THR A 67 15.07 42.53 25.24
CA THR A 67 14.95 42.04 23.87
C THR A 67 14.54 43.17 22.94
N GLN A 68 15.45 43.65 22.11
CA GLN A 68 15.03 44.07 20.77
C GLN A 68 14.28 42.91 20.15
N VAL A 69 13.06 43.13 19.71
CA VAL A 69 12.28 42.17 18.95
C VAL A 69 12.97 41.97 17.60
N ALA A 70 13.99 41.13 17.59
CA ALA A 70 14.50 40.59 16.35
C ALA A 70 13.40 39.68 15.81
N THR A 71 12.71 40.13 14.75
CA THR A 71 11.76 39.31 13.99
C THR A 71 12.50 38.02 13.61
N ASN A 72 12.08 36.90 14.19
CA ASN A 72 12.68 35.59 13.87
C ASN A 72 12.29 35.26 12.43
N PRO A 73 13.16 35.43 11.43
CA PRO A 73 12.79 35.29 10.02
C PRO A 73 12.28 33.87 9.70
N VAL A 74 12.65 32.87 10.48
CA VAL A 74 12.20 31.47 10.34
C VAL A 74 10.71 31.32 10.65
N ALA A 75 10.11 32.23 11.45
CA ALA A 75 8.67 32.22 11.76
C ALA A 75 7.77 32.42 10.52
N ASP A 76 8.31 32.88 9.40
CA ASP A 76 7.57 33.06 8.16
C ASP A 76 7.56 31.81 7.24
N LEU A 77 8.37 30.81 7.52
CA LEU A 77 8.37 29.56 6.73
C LEU A 77 7.01 28.84 6.76
N PRO A 78 6.31 28.69 7.90
CA PRO A 78 4.97 28.13 7.92
C PRO A 78 3.97 28.93 7.07
N LYS A 79 4.09 30.27 7.04
CA LYS A 79 3.23 31.14 6.20
C LYS A 79 3.50 30.92 4.71
N LEU A 80 4.78 30.78 4.31
CA LEU A 80 5.15 30.43 2.93
C LEU A 80 4.53 29.09 2.52
N LEU A 81 4.64 28.07 3.37
CA LEU A 81 4.11 26.74 3.12
C LEU A 81 2.58 26.72 3.07
N ALA A 82 1.91 27.48 3.94
CA ALA A 82 0.45 27.64 3.90
C ALA A 82 -0.01 28.32 2.59
N LYS A 83 0.71 29.36 2.12
CA LYS A 83 0.45 30.00 0.82
C LYS A 83 0.60 29.01 -0.33
N ARG A 84 1.64 28.17 -0.30
CA ARG A 84 1.88 27.12 -1.29
C ARG A 84 0.75 26.10 -1.31
N ALA A 85 0.33 25.62 -0.14
CA ALA A 85 -0.76 24.64 0.00
C ALA A 85 -2.08 25.21 -0.55
N LYS A 86 -2.42 26.44 -0.20
CA LYS A 86 -3.62 27.12 -0.71
C LYS A 86 -3.59 27.27 -2.23
N ALA A 87 -2.41 27.51 -2.80
CA ALA A 87 -2.26 27.61 -4.25
C ALA A 87 -2.55 26.27 -4.96
N VAL A 88 -2.24 25.12 -4.31
CA VAL A 88 -2.60 23.79 -4.84
C VAL A 88 -4.12 23.60 -4.85
N THR A 89 -4.80 23.86 -3.74
CA THR A 89 -6.26 23.66 -3.64
C THR A 89 -7.08 24.64 -4.48
N ASN A 90 -6.52 25.82 -4.74
CA ASN A 90 -7.18 26.84 -5.56
C ASN A 90 -6.81 26.80 -7.04
N ASP A 91 -6.00 25.83 -7.47
CA ASP A 91 -5.44 25.74 -8.83
C ASP A 91 -4.72 27.03 -9.28
N ASP A 92 -4.08 27.72 -8.33
CA ASP A 92 -3.37 29.00 -8.59
C ASP A 92 -1.87 28.76 -8.86
N ARG A 93 -1.55 28.54 -10.14
CA ARG A 93 -0.16 28.36 -10.60
C ARG A 93 0.74 29.55 -10.25
N THR A 94 0.22 30.76 -10.33
CA THR A 94 1.00 31.97 -10.08
C THR A 94 1.39 32.05 -8.61
N ALA A 95 0.44 31.85 -7.69
CA ALA A 95 0.71 31.85 -6.26
C ALA A 95 1.63 30.66 -5.87
N PHE A 96 1.46 29.46 -6.47
CA PHE A 96 2.34 28.33 -6.24
C PHE A 96 3.79 28.64 -6.61
N LEU A 97 4.02 29.15 -7.82
CA LEU A 97 5.35 29.49 -8.31
C LEU A 97 5.96 30.72 -7.63
N ALA A 98 5.15 31.61 -7.07
CA ALA A 98 5.63 32.72 -6.26
C ALA A 98 6.28 32.25 -4.94
N THR A 99 6.06 31.01 -4.52
CA THR A 99 6.77 30.41 -3.36
C THR A 99 8.16 29.90 -3.68
N VAL A 100 8.54 29.83 -4.96
CA VAL A 100 9.80 29.25 -5.44
C VAL A 100 10.79 30.35 -5.82
N ASP A 101 12.07 30.15 -5.53
CA ASP A 101 13.13 31.05 -5.93
C ASP A 101 13.38 31.01 -7.45
N LYS A 102 13.02 32.06 -8.17
CA LYS A 102 13.18 32.17 -9.63
C LYS A 102 14.64 32.12 -10.10
N ARG A 103 15.60 32.38 -9.22
CA ARG A 103 17.02 32.32 -9.54
C ARG A 103 17.47 30.86 -9.77
N GLN A 104 16.76 29.89 -9.17
CA GLN A 104 16.99 28.46 -9.33
C GLN A 104 16.21 27.95 -10.56
N LYS A 105 16.63 28.36 -11.76
CA LYS A 105 15.87 28.16 -13.01
C LYS A 105 15.42 26.73 -13.25
N THR A 106 16.31 25.75 -13.05
CA THR A 106 15.98 24.32 -13.24
C THR A 106 14.91 23.86 -12.26
N TYR A 107 15.08 24.18 -10.99
CA TYR A 107 14.12 23.83 -9.95
C TYR A 107 12.78 24.54 -10.16
N TYR A 108 12.80 25.82 -10.52
CA TYR A 108 11.59 26.58 -10.84
C TYR A 108 10.79 25.95 -11.98
N LYS A 109 11.48 25.52 -13.06
CA LYS A 109 10.85 24.80 -14.18
C LYS A 109 10.28 23.44 -13.74
N ALA A 110 11.00 22.69 -12.93
CA ALA A 110 10.52 21.42 -12.36
C ALA A 110 9.26 21.63 -11.50
N GLN A 111 9.22 22.69 -10.69
CA GLN A 111 8.05 23.04 -9.87
C GLN A 111 6.85 23.46 -10.72
N ALA A 112 7.07 24.15 -11.83
CA ALA A 112 6.00 24.46 -12.79
C ALA A 112 5.40 23.21 -13.44
N THR A 113 6.25 22.23 -13.74
CA THR A 113 5.81 20.93 -14.27
C THR A 113 5.06 20.12 -13.19
N LEU A 114 5.58 20.08 -11.97
CA LEU A 114 4.90 19.44 -10.84
C LEU A 114 3.49 20.00 -10.62
N PHE A 115 3.35 21.32 -10.59
CA PHE A 115 2.05 21.95 -10.45
C PHE A 115 1.08 21.56 -11.58
N ALA A 116 1.55 21.54 -12.83
CA ALA A 116 0.74 21.13 -13.98
C ALA A 116 0.25 19.68 -13.87
N ARG A 117 1.02 18.79 -13.26
CA ARG A 117 0.64 17.40 -13.00
C ARG A 117 -0.37 17.29 -11.85
N MET A 118 -0.16 18.06 -10.77
CA MET A 118 -1.05 18.07 -9.60
C MET A 118 -2.45 18.60 -9.89
N ARG A 119 -2.62 19.51 -10.86
CA ARG A 119 -3.92 20.08 -11.25
C ARG A 119 -4.97 19.04 -11.64
N THR A 120 -4.55 17.89 -12.14
CA THR A 120 -5.46 16.81 -12.57
C THR A 120 -5.89 15.90 -11.43
N VAL A 121 -5.32 16.10 -10.24
CA VAL A 121 -5.60 15.30 -9.03
C VAL A 121 -6.68 16.00 -8.21
N PRO A 122 -7.77 15.32 -7.83
CA PRO A 122 -8.89 15.94 -7.13
C PRO A 122 -8.60 16.10 -5.62
N PHE A 123 -7.78 17.08 -5.26
CA PHE A 123 -7.50 17.39 -3.86
C PHE A 123 -8.67 18.12 -3.19
N SER A 124 -9.20 17.58 -2.09
CA SER A 124 -10.13 18.31 -1.20
C SER A 124 -9.40 19.03 -0.07
N ALA A 125 -8.18 18.63 0.26
CA ALA A 125 -7.32 19.28 1.23
C ALA A 125 -5.86 19.05 0.87
N PHE A 126 -5.03 20.06 1.11
CA PHE A 126 -3.59 20.00 0.94
C PHE A 126 -2.92 20.88 1.99
N ALA A 127 -1.91 20.39 2.69
CA ALA A 127 -1.21 21.12 3.72
C ALA A 127 0.24 20.70 3.80
N TYR A 128 1.10 21.62 4.20
CA TYR A 128 2.47 21.36 4.59
C TYR A 128 2.64 21.65 6.07
N ARG A 129 3.36 20.81 6.79
CA ARG A 129 3.72 20.99 8.19
C ARG A 129 5.24 20.94 8.32
N LEU A 130 5.81 21.97 8.90
CA LEU A 130 7.23 22.08 9.22
C LEU A 130 7.40 22.03 10.74
N ASP A 131 8.31 21.18 11.23
CA ASP A 131 8.80 21.25 12.61
C ASP A 131 10.02 22.19 12.66
N PRO A 132 9.95 23.34 13.31
CA PRO A 132 11.08 24.26 13.42
C PRO A 132 12.34 23.64 14.06
N ARG A 133 12.19 22.57 14.86
CA ARG A 133 13.33 21.85 15.47
C ARG A 133 14.13 21.03 14.46
N GLU A 134 13.56 20.72 13.32
CA GLU A 134 14.22 19.95 12.26
C GLU A 134 14.95 20.84 11.23
N LEU A 135 14.88 22.17 11.39
CA LEU A 135 15.59 23.13 10.54
C LEU A 135 17.12 22.98 10.68
N ARG A 136 17.80 22.95 9.56
CA ARG A 136 19.23 22.82 9.47
C ARG A 136 19.82 23.88 8.53
N SER A 137 20.94 24.44 8.92
CA SER A 137 21.70 25.38 8.08
C SER A 137 23.18 24.99 8.08
N GLY A 138 23.94 25.52 7.14
CA GLY A 138 25.37 25.29 7.09
C GLY A 138 26.07 26.06 5.99
N ALA A 139 27.39 26.30 6.17
CA ALA A 139 28.21 27.11 5.26
C ALA A 139 28.16 26.57 3.81
N ARG A 140 28.09 25.26 3.61
CA ARG A 140 27.99 24.65 2.29
C ARG A 140 26.69 25.00 1.58
N LEU A 141 25.54 24.94 2.26
CA LEU A 141 24.25 25.34 1.70
C LEU A 141 24.25 26.82 1.34
N LYS A 142 24.78 27.67 2.23
CA LYS A 142 24.92 29.11 1.98
C LYS A 142 25.74 29.39 0.72
N ARG A 143 26.88 28.73 0.57
CA ARG A 143 27.73 28.86 -0.64
C ARG A 143 27.01 28.37 -1.90
N HIS A 144 26.35 27.21 -1.83
CA HIS A 144 25.66 26.62 -2.97
C HIS A 144 24.55 27.54 -3.50
N TYR A 145 23.71 28.06 -2.59
CA TYR A 145 22.59 28.93 -2.98
C TYR A 145 22.97 30.43 -3.06
N ARG A 146 24.22 30.77 -2.76
CA ARG A 146 24.72 32.17 -2.71
C ARG A 146 23.78 33.06 -1.89
N ALA A 147 23.43 32.59 -0.69
CA ALA A 147 22.49 33.26 0.20
C ALA A 147 23.01 33.20 1.65
N GLU A 148 22.88 34.30 2.38
CA GLU A 148 23.31 34.39 3.77
C GLU A 148 22.45 33.54 4.71
N GLN A 149 21.14 33.49 4.43
CA GLN A 149 20.20 32.71 5.20
C GLN A 149 19.61 31.58 4.34
N VAL A 150 19.97 30.37 4.70
CA VAL A 150 19.49 29.13 4.06
C VAL A 150 19.07 28.16 5.15
N GLN A 151 17.90 27.54 4.99
CA GLN A 151 17.38 26.51 5.86
C GLN A 151 17.01 25.27 5.03
N LEU A 152 17.30 24.10 5.56
CA LEU A 152 16.93 22.83 5.01
C LEU A 152 16.07 22.10 6.05
N ALA A 153 14.92 21.59 5.66
CA ALA A 153 14.08 20.80 6.55
C ALA A 153 13.25 19.74 5.81
N PRO A 154 12.95 18.63 6.48
CA PRO A 154 11.85 17.77 6.10
C PRO A 154 10.52 18.52 6.38
N VAL A 155 9.55 18.29 5.52
CA VAL A 155 8.22 18.88 5.59
C VAL A 155 7.20 17.76 5.42
N ASP A 156 6.30 17.61 6.36
CA ASP A 156 5.17 16.69 6.22
C ASP A 156 4.15 17.29 5.26
N VAL A 157 3.82 16.53 4.23
CA VAL A 157 2.77 16.83 3.26
C VAL A 157 1.54 16.04 3.64
N ARG A 158 0.41 16.71 3.83
CA ARG A 158 -0.86 16.11 4.16
C ARG A 158 -1.88 16.47 3.10
N TYR A 159 -2.49 15.46 2.48
CA TYR A 159 -3.52 15.70 1.47
C TYR A 159 -4.68 14.71 1.59
N ARG A 160 -5.83 15.07 1.03
CA ARG A 160 -6.99 14.20 0.87
C ARG A 160 -7.52 14.31 -0.54
N PHE A 161 -7.91 13.20 -1.10
CA PHE A 161 -8.68 13.17 -2.34
C PHE A 161 -10.16 13.39 -2.05
N GLU A 162 -10.76 14.17 -2.91
CA GLU A 162 -12.17 14.55 -2.82
C GLU A 162 -13.06 13.30 -2.81
N HIS A 163 -13.97 13.23 -1.84
CA HIS A 163 -14.93 12.15 -1.63
C HIS A 163 -14.32 10.76 -1.37
N GLN A 164 -13.00 10.61 -1.28
CA GLN A 164 -12.35 9.31 -1.09
C GLN A 164 -11.72 9.16 0.29
N ASP A 165 -11.01 10.17 0.76
CA ASP A 165 -10.24 10.07 2.00
C ASP A 165 -10.98 10.69 3.17
N ALA A 166 -11.34 9.90 4.19
CA ALA A 166 -11.83 10.42 5.46
C ALA A 166 -10.70 11.03 6.29
N SER A 167 -9.51 10.38 6.25
CA SER A 167 -8.29 10.87 6.90
C SER A 167 -7.25 11.29 5.85
N PRO A 168 -6.39 12.28 6.15
CA PRO A 168 -5.35 12.70 5.21
C PRO A 168 -4.31 11.61 4.99
N VAL A 169 -3.75 11.53 3.78
CA VAL A 169 -2.49 10.84 3.53
C VAL A 169 -1.37 11.68 4.10
N LEU A 170 -0.37 11.04 4.66
CA LEU A 170 0.86 11.65 5.12
C LEU A 170 2.01 11.22 4.21
N ALA A 171 2.64 12.18 3.56
CA ALA A 171 3.89 12.03 2.83
C ALA A 171 4.93 12.99 3.39
N ARG A 172 6.21 12.73 3.16
CA ARG A 172 7.30 13.58 3.59
C ARG A 172 8.13 14.02 2.39
N GLU A 173 8.32 15.32 2.28
CA GLU A 173 9.25 15.95 1.35
C GLU A 173 10.33 16.72 2.10
N SER A 174 11.42 17.03 1.45
CA SER A 174 12.47 17.88 2.01
C SER A 174 12.67 19.12 1.14
N PHE A 175 12.68 20.29 1.76
CA PHE A 175 12.87 21.56 1.06
C PHE A 175 14.09 22.32 1.57
N THR A 176 14.78 22.96 0.63
CA THR A 176 15.76 24.00 0.94
C THR A 176 15.13 25.38 0.74
N PHE A 177 15.13 26.18 1.78
CA PHE A 177 14.59 27.53 1.81
C PHE A 177 15.73 28.54 1.77
N VAL A 178 15.55 29.63 1.02
CA VAL A 178 16.48 30.79 0.99
C VAL A 178 15.73 32.06 1.33
N LEU A 179 16.34 32.93 2.12
CA LEU A 179 15.82 34.30 2.35
C LEU A 179 16.28 35.16 1.19
N THR A 180 15.33 35.84 0.54
CA THR A 180 15.54 36.79 -0.53
C THR A 180 15.06 38.18 -0.08
N GLY A 181 15.31 39.24 -0.85
CA GLY A 181 14.81 40.57 -0.55
C GLY A 181 13.27 40.67 -0.48
N SER A 182 12.55 39.66 -1.04
CA SER A 182 11.09 39.53 -0.99
C SER A 182 10.57 38.48 -0.01
N GLY A 183 11.41 38.04 0.93
CA GLY A 183 11.11 36.99 1.93
C GLY A 183 11.57 35.61 1.53
N TRP A 184 11.18 34.62 2.33
CA TRP A 184 11.58 33.20 2.12
C TRP A 184 11.02 32.65 0.81
N ARG A 185 11.84 31.82 0.14
CA ARG A 185 11.48 31.07 -1.06
C ARG A 185 12.04 29.65 -0.98
N ILE A 186 11.35 28.69 -1.58
CA ILE A 186 11.85 27.34 -1.77
C ILE A 186 12.84 27.37 -2.94
N ALA A 187 14.09 26.97 -2.68
CA ALA A 187 15.17 27.05 -3.65
C ALA A 187 15.59 25.69 -4.23
N GLY A 188 15.21 24.60 -3.57
CA GLY A 188 15.57 23.26 -4.02
C GLY A 188 14.92 22.17 -3.19
N PRO A 189 15.12 20.90 -3.61
CA PRO A 189 14.77 19.74 -2.80
C PRO A 189 15.68 19.66 -1.59
N GLY A 190 15.44 18.68 -0.73
CA GLY A 190 16.36 18.32 0.35
C GLY A 190 17.74 17.91 -0.16
N ASP A 191 18.70 17.92 0.75
CA ASP A 191 20.04 17.39 0.48
C ASP A 191 19.97 15.83 0.54
N SER A 192 20.61 15.17 -0.44
CA SER A 192 20.76 13.70 -0.50
C SER A 192 21.37 13.06 0.76
N ARG A 193 21.93 13.89 1.66
CA ARG A 193 22.48 13.49 2.97
C ARG A 193 21.46 13.46 4.09
N MET A 194 20.22 13.83 3.83
CA MET A 194 19.17 13.62 4.81
C MET A 194 19.02 12.11 5.05
N ARG A 195 18.96 11.72 6.33
CA ARG A 195 18.92 10.30 6.75
C ARG A 195 17.73 9.55 6.18
N ARG A 196 16.70 10.26 5.75
CA ARG A 196 15.45 9.71 5.24
C ARG A 196 15.22 10.23 3.82
N ARG A 197 14.84 9.33 2.92
CA ARG A 197 14.44 9.71 1.56
C ARG A 197 13.05 10.36 1.61
N ASP A 198 12.83 11.29 0.68
CA ASP A 198 11.50 11.84 0.43
C ASP A 198 10.57 10.72 -0.07
N ASP A 199 9.32 10.81 0.31
CA ASP A 199 8.28 9.96 -0.26
C ASP A 199 7.98 10.41 -1.69
N VAL A 200 7.56 9.48 -2.53
CA VAL A 200 7.24 9.72 -3.94
C VAL A 200 5.74 9.55 -4.11
N GLU A 201 5.15 10.46 -4.87
CA GLU A 201 3.75 10.40 -5.26
C GLU A 201 3.64 10.15 -6.78
N ILE A 202 2.53 9.59 -7.22
CA ILE A 202 2.36 9.18 -8.62
C ILE A 202 2.50 10.37 -9.60
N TRP A 203 2.11 11.57 -9.21
CA TRP A 203 2.25 12.79 -10.03
C TRP A 203 3.68 13.33 -10.09
N ASP A 204 4.60 12.87 -9.25
CA ASP A 204 6.01 13.28 -9.32
C ASP A 204 6.69 12.73 -10.56
N SER A 205 6.28 11.55 -11.01
CA SER A 205 6.90 10.84 -12.12
C SER A 205 6.33 11.22 -13.49
N GLY A 206 5.08 11.65 -13.58
CA GLY A 206 4.43 11.93 -14.86
C GLY A 206 3.08 12.63 -14.76
N GLN A 207 2.51 12.92 -15.90
CA GLN A 207 1.14 13.41 -15.98
C GLN A 207 0.17 12.28 -15.63
N VAL A 208 -0.80 12.58 -14.78
CA VAL A 208 -1.81 11.62 -14.33
C VAL A 208 -3.21 12.06 -14.78
N LYS A 209 -4.09 11.08 -14.87
CA LYS A 209 -5.54 11.24 -15.02
C LYS A 209 -6.25 10.45 -13.94
N THR A 210 -7.53 10.69 -13.81
CA THR A 210 -8.38 9.95 -12.87
C THR A 210 -9.62 9.42 -13.56
N VAL A 211 -10.03 8.21 -13.15
CA VAL A 211 -11.37 7.68 -13.39
C VAL A 211 -11.98 7.30 -12.06
N ARG A 212 -13.28 7.52 -11.89
CA ARG A 212 -13.93 7.32 -10.58
C ARG A 212 -15.34 6.76 -10.69
N SER A 213 -15.77 6.07 -9.65
CA SER A 213 -17.15 5.75 -9.31
C SER A 213 -17.54 6.45 -8.00
N ALA A 214 -18.69 6.12 -7.45
CA ALA A 214 -19.12 6.65 -6.16
C ALA A 214 -18.19 6.27 -4.98
N ARG A 215 -17.44 5.15 -5.10
CA ARG A 215 -16.64 4.56 -4.02
C ARG A 215 -15.18 4.37 -4.35
N THR A 216 -14.81 4.39 -5.63
CA THR A 216 -13.45 4.11 -6.09
C THR A 216 -12.90 5.27 -6.89
N LEU A 217 -11.66 5.65 -6.61
CA LEU A 217 -10.85 6.55 -7.41
C LEU A 217 -9.65 5.79 -7.94
N ILE A 218 -9.45 5.81 -9.25
CA ILE A 218 -8.23 5.31 -9.88
C ILE A 218 -7.42 6.52 -10.33
N VAL A 219 -6.14 6.59 -9.94
CA VAL A 219 -5.17 7.57 -10.43
C VAL A 219 -4.18 6.81 -11.30
N HIS A 220 -4.03 7.22 -12.57
CA HIS A 220 -3.24 6.49 -13.54
C HIS A 220 -2.47 7.43 -14.47
N HIS A 221 -1.38 6.96 -15.09
CA HIS A 221 -0.67 7.71 -16.12
C HIS A 221 -1.43 7.72 -17.45
N LEU A 222 -1.03 8.64 -18.33
CA LEU A 222 -1.52 8.67 -19.71
C LEU A 222 -1.12 7.36 -20.42
N GLY A 223 -2.06 6.75 -21.11
CA GLY A 223 -1.88 5.45 -21.80
C GLY A 223 -2.46 4.27 -21.03
N ASP A 224 -2.74 4.39 -19.73
CA ASP A 224 -3.25 3.32 -18.88
C ASP A 224 -4.78 3.35 -18.70
N GLU A 225 -5.50 4.12 -19.54
CA GLU A 225 -6.95 4.31 -19.41
C GLU A 225 -7.76 3.01 -19.51
N VAL A 226 -7.30 2.06 -20.30
CA VAL A 226 -7.98 0.76 -20.47
C VAL A 226 -7.88 -0.04 -19.18
N LEU A 227 -6.67 -0.17 -18.60
CA LEU A 227 -6.45 -0.86 -17.35
C LEU A 227 -7.19 -0.15 -16.20
N ALA A 228 -7.12 1.17 -16.12
CA ALA A 228 -7.81 1.96 -15.11
C ALA A 228 -9.33 1.72 -15.10
N ARG A 229 -9.99 1.70 -16.27
CA ARG A 229 -11.42 1.40 -16.37
C ARG A 229 -11.75 -0.04 -16.01
N ARG A 230 -10.88 -1.00 -16.34
CA ARG A 230 -11.04 -2.40 -15.93
C ARG A 230 -10.95 -2.52 -14.40
N LEU A 231 -9.92 -1.91 -13.79
CA LEU A 231 -9.77 -1.87 -12.32
C LEU A 231 -10.97 -1.22 -11.64
N LEU A 232 -11.51 -0.13 -12.19
CA LEU A 232 -12.71 0.52 -11.65
C LEU A 232 -13.90 -0.44 -11.61
N ARG A 233 -14.19 -1.14 -12.72
CA ARG A 233 -15.29 -2.09 -12.79
C ARG A 233 -15.14 -3.26 -11.81
N VAL A 234 -13.93 -3.81 -11.68
CA VAL A 234 -13.71 -4.93 -10.75
C VAL A 234 -13.74 -4.46 -9.30
N ALA A 235 -13.24 -3.26 -9.00
CA ALA A 235 -13.33 -2.67 -7.65
C ALA A 235 -14.79 -2.46 -7.21
N ASP A 236 -15.65 -1.99 -8.10
CA ASP A 236 -17.06 -1.79 -7.78
C ASP A 236 -17.77 -3.12 -7.45
N ARG A 237 -17.38 -4.22 -8.09
CA ARG A 237 -17.88 -5.57 -7.74
C ARG A 237 -17.30 -6.08 -6.41
N ALA A 238 -16.04 -5.76 -6.10
CA ALA A 238 -15.36 -6.20 -4.88
C ALA A 238 -16.06 -5.74 -3.60
N TYR A 239 -16.73 -4.58 -3.60
CA TYR A 239 -17.47 -4.10 -2.41
C TYR A 239 -18.57 -5.06 -1.93
N ALA A 240 -19.29 -5.69 -2.85
CA ALA A 240 -20.31 -6.68 -2.50
C ALA A 240 -19.66 -7.92 -1.88
N GLN A 241 -18.61 -8.45 -2.51
CA GLN A 241 -17.88 -9.63 -2.05
C GLN A 241 -17.29 -9.42 -0.64
N ILE A 242 -16.66 -8.25 -0.43
CA ILE A 242 -16.09 -7.91 0.88
C ILE A 242 -17.20 -7.70 1.90
N GLY A 243 -18.33 -7.10 1.53
CA GLY A 243 -19.49 -6.94 2.42
C GLY A 243 -20.05 -8.26 2.93
N GLU A 244 -20.02 -9.32 2.11
CA GLU A 244 -20.37 -10.69 2.52
C GLU A 244 -19.28 -11.33 3.39
N ALA A 245 -18.01 -11.06 3.10
CA ALA A 245 -16.88 -11.63 3.83
C ALA A 245 -16.65 -10.93 5.17
N TRP A 246 -16.73 -9.61 5.23
CA TRP A 246 -16.38 -8.78 6.37
C TRP A 246 -17.51 -7.87 6.83
N THR A 247 -17.90 -7.97 8.09
CA THR A 247 -18.96 -7.17 8.72
C THR A 247 -18.46 -6.10 9.69
N GLY A 248 -17.13 -5.93 9.79
CA GLY A 248 -16.51 -4.87 10.59
C GLY A 248 -16.64 -3.49 9.92
N PRO A 249 -16.48 -2.41 10.69
CA PRO A 249 -16.51 -1.05 10.15
C PRO A 249 -15.31 -0.80 9.25
N TRP A 250 -15.54 -0.16 8.10
CA TRP A 250 -14.55 0.41 7.20
C TRP A 250 -15.21 1.45 6.29
N GLU A 251 -14.44 2.30 5.68
CA GLU A 251 -14.96 3.45 4.91
C GLU A 251 -15.71 3.06 3.64
N ARG A 252 -15.55 1.83 3.15
CA ARG A 252 -16.10 1.33 1.89
C ARG A 252 -15.73 2.23 0.71
N LYS A 253 -14.50 2.69 0.72
CA LYS A 253 -13.89 3.51 -0.33
C LYS A 253 -12.48 3.00 -0.62
N ALA A 254 -12.06 3.10 -1.87
CA ALA A 254 -10.74 2.68 -2.29
C ALA A 254 -10.11 3.70 -3.23
N VAL A 255 -8.81 3.90 -3.10
CA VAL A 255 -7.98 4.62 -4.06
C VAL A 255 -6.95 3.64 -4.61
N ILE A 256 -6.94 3.50 -5.93
CA ILE A 256 -6.01 2.62 -6.64
C ILE A 256 -5.08 3.48 -7.49
N LEU A 257 -3.78 3.29 -7.31
CA LEU A 257 -2.74 3.94 -8.09
C LEU A 257 -2.24 2.97 -9.16
N VAL A 258 -2.16 3.43 -10.40
CA VAL A 258 -1.66 2.68 -11.54
C VAL A 258 -0.36 3.34 -12.02
N PRO A 259 0.79 2.95 -11.45
CA PRO A 259 2.11 3.43 -11.88
C PRO A 259 2.43 2.93 -13.29
N ARG A 260 3.43 3.51 -13.96
CA ARG A 260 3.85 3.12 -15.31
C ARG A 260 4.52 1.75 -15.36
N ASP A 261 5.24 1.40 -14.30
CA ASP A 261 6.10 0.22 -14.23
C ASP A 261 6.32 -0.21 -12.78
N GLN A 262 6.94 -1.39 -12.61
CA GLN A 262 7.33 -1.92 -11.30
C GLN A 262 8.22 -0.95 -10.52
N SER A 263 9.17 -0.29 -11.17
CA SER A 263 10.11 0.61 -10.49
C SER A 263 9.39 1.81 -9.85
N GLU A 264 8.36 2.33 -10.50
CA GLU A 264 7.51 3.37 -9.92
C GLU A 264 6.64 2.83 -8.78
N ALA A 265 6.06 1.62 -8.95
CA ALA A 265 5.31 0.96 -7.88
C ALA A 265 6.18 0.79 -6.61
N GLU A 266 7.42 0.33 -6.77
CA GLU A 266 8.39 0.20 -5.67
C GLU A 266 8.66 1.52 -4.95
N ARG A 267 8.81 2.61 -5.70
CA ARG A 267 9.00 3.95 -5.11
C ARG A 267 7.78 4.42 -4.35
N LEU A 268 6.58 4.23 -4.90
CA LEU A 268 5.31 4.64 -4.27
C LEU A 268 5.04 3.94 -2.95
N VAL A 269 5.41 2.65 -2.84
CA VAL A 269 5.21 1.89 -1.59
C VAL A 269 6.44 1.87 -0.69
N GLY A 270 7.59 2.39 -1.17
CA GLY A 270 8.85 2.35 -0.42
C GLY A 270 9.46 0.94 -0.32
N ALA A 271 9.06 0.02 -1.18
CA ALA A 271 9.62 -1.33 -1.28
C ALA A 271 10.87 -1.37 -2.17
N ARG A 272 11.66 -2.46 -2.06
CA ARG A 272 12.87 -2.64 -2.89
C ARG A 272 12.71 -3.64 -4.03
N ASP A 273 11.74 -4.52 -3.92
CA ASP A 273 11.49 -5.58 -4.91
C ASP A 273 10.01 -5.98 -4.89
N LEU A 274 9.32 -5.63 -5.96
CA LEU A 274 7.94 -6.04 -6.22
C LEU A 274 7.85 -7.00 -7.41
N SER A 275 8.95 -7.66 -7.82
CA SER A 275 8.96 -8.52 -9.00
C SER A 275 7.96 -9.69 -8.92
N ARG A 276 7.54 -10.06 -7.71
CA ARG A 276 6.55 -11.12 -7.45
C ARG A 276 5.22 -10.61 -6.92
N VAL A 277 4.98 -9.30 -6.96
CA VAL A 277 3.81 -8.68 -6.33
C VAL A 277 2.98 -7.99 -7.39
N ALA A 278 1.70 -8.33 -7.50
CA ALA A 278 0.78 -7.74 -8.48
C ALA A 278 0.14 -6.45 -7.99
N ALA A 279 -0.09 -6.33 -6.68
CA ALA A 279 -0.55 -5.09 -6.06
C ALA A 279 -0.18 -5.06 -4.57
N VAL A 280 -0.24 -3.88 -3.96
CA VAL A 280 0.05 -3.67 -2.53
C VAL A 280 -0.96 -2.68 -1.94
N ALA A 281 -1.64 -3.09 -0.87
CA ALA A 281 -2.41 -2.17 -0.04
C ALA A 281 -1.47 -1.43 0.93
N SER A 282 -1.25 -0.14 0.71
CA SER A 282 -0.39 0.72 1.51
C SER A 282 -1.18 1.76 2.31
N SER A 283 -0.63 2.21 3.42
CA SER A 283 -1.17 3.33 4.21
C SER A 283 -0.05 4.08 4.91
N SER A 284 -0.31 5.31 5.27
CA SER A 284 0.54 6.06 6.20
C SER A 284 0.01 5.93 7.63
N VAL A 285 0.91 6.03 8.62
CA VAL A 285 0.59 6.00 10.05
C VAL A 285 1.16 7.25 10.69
N GLU A 286 0.35 7.98 11.47
CA GLU A 286 0.82 9.14 12.22
C GLU A 286 1.61 8.67 13.45
N SER A 287 2.82 9.23 13.64
CA SER A 287 3.66 8.91 14.79
C SER A 287 2.97 9.27 16.11
N GLY A 288 2.90 8.33 17.04
CA GLY A 288 2.33 8.53 18.36
C GLY A 288 0.85 8.19 18.51
N ALA A 289 0.16 7.80 17.42
CA ALA A 289 -1.21 7.34 17.46
C ALA A 289 -1.27 5.92 16.88
N ALA A 290 -1.08 4.92 17.72
CA ALA A 290 -1.00 3.51 17.34
C ALA A 290 -2.23 3.01 16.52
N ASP A 291 -3.35 3.73 16.60
CA ASP A 291 -4.62 3.38 15.96
C ASP A 291 -4.98 4.25 14.74
N SER A 292 -4.18 5.27 14.38
CA SER A 292 -4.51 6.13 13.25
C SER A 292 -3.84 5.66 11.97
N VAL A 293 -4.50 4.74 11.28
CA VAL A 293 -4.18 4.43 9.89
C VAL A 293 -4.69 5.56 9.02
N LEU A 294 -3.78 6.29 8.38
CA LEU A 294 -4.08 7.42 7.49
C LEU A 294 -4.01 6.97 6.04
N GLY A 295 -4.97 7.39 5.26
CA GLY A 295 -5.04 7.27 3.80
C GLY A 295 -4.69 5.87 3.26
N ASN A 296 -5.66 5.17 2.70
CA ASN A 296 -5.43 3.85 2.10
C ASN A 296 -5.16 4.00 0.61
N ARG A 297 -4.12 3.33 0.12
CA ARG A 297 -3.79 3.26 -1.31
C ARG A 297 -3.55 1.82 -1.70
N ILE A 298 -4.10 1.41 -2.83
CA ILE A 298 -3.73 0.15 -3.48
C ILE A 298 -2.84 0.54 -4.65
N VAL A 299 -1.60 0.08 -4.66
CA VAL A 299 -0.65 0.33 -5.75
C VAL A 299 -0.54 -0.93 -6.58
N VAL A 300 -0.91 -0.84 -7.85
CA VAL A 300 -0.85 -1.97 -8.80
C VAL A 300 0.54 -2.04 -9.42
N ASN A 301 1.15 -3.21 -9.45
CA ASN A 301 2.35 -3.43 -10.25
C ASN A 301 1.94 -3.72 -11.69
N THR A 302 2.01 -2.72 -12.56
CA THR A 302 1.52 -2.80 -13.93
C THR A 302 2.23 -3.88 -14.74
N ASP A 303 3.54 -4.11 -14.51
CA ASP A 303 4.32 -5.12 -15.23
C ASP A 303 3.82 -6.54 -14.91
N ASN A 304 3.34 -6.77 -13.70
CA ASN A 304 2.88 -8.08 -13.25
C ASN A 304 1.41 -8.36 -13.61
N VAL A 305 0.61 -7.34 -13.90
CA VAL A 305 -0.80 -7.51 -14.28
C VAL A 305 -1.02 -7.49 -15.79
N VAL A 306 0.04 -7.33 -16.57
CA VAL A 306 -0.03 -7.49 -18.04
C VAL A 306 -0.56 -8.88 -18.36
N GLY A 307 -1.61 -8.96 -19.15
CA GLY A 307 -2.26 -10.22 -19.52
C GLY A 307 -3.32 -10.73 -18.52
N TYR A 308 -3.53 -10.08 -17.39
CA TYR A 308 -4.62 -10.45 -16.50
C TYR A 308 -5.97 -10.23 -17.18
N ASN A 309 -6.84 -11.25 -17.13
CA ASN A 309 -8.24 -11.10 -17.47
C ASN A 309 -9.03 -10.41 -16.35
N ASP A 310 -10.31 -10.12 -16.55
CA ASP A 310 -11.13 -9.43 -15.57
C ASP A 310 -11.37 -10.26 -14.29
N LEU A 311 -11.34 -11.59 -14.38
CA LEU A 311 -11.43 -12.47 -13.20
C LEU A 311 -10.17 -12.34 -12.34
N ASN A 312 -8.99 -12.37 -12.96
CA ASN A 312 -7.72 -12.22 -12.25
C ASN A 312 -7.61 -10.86 -11.56
N LEU A 313 -8.02 -9.79 -12.27
CA LEU A 313 -8.09 -8.46 -11.68
C LEU A 313 -9.12 -8.38 -10.55
N GLN A 314 -10.27 -9.08 -10.67
CA GLN A 314 -11.28 -9.13 -9.63
C GLN A 314 -10.76 -9.79 -8.36
N ILE A 315 -10.08 -10.94 -8.48
CA ILE A 315 -9.45 -11.64 -7.36
C ILE A 315 -8.42 -10.72 -6.70
N LEU A 316 -7.50 -10.16 -7.48
CA LEU A 316 -6.47 -9.25 -7.00
C LEU A 316 -7.06 -8.06 -6.23
N VAL A 317 -7.97 -7.33 -6.85
CA VAL A 317 -8.56 -6.12 -6.25
C VAL A 317 -9.40 -6.46 -5.02
N THR A 318 -10.12 -7.59 -5.01
CA THR A 318 -10.88 -8.03 -3.83
C THR A 318 -9.94 -8.38 -2.68
N HIS A 319 -8.81 -9.05 -2.95
CA HIS A 319 -7.78 -9.36 -1.97
C HIS A 319 -7.23 -8.06 -1.33
N GLU A 320 -6.76 -7.12 -2.13
CA GLU A 320 -6.20 -5.85 -1.63
C GLU A 320 -7.23 -4.99 -0.89
N MET A 321 -8.44 -4.91 -1.40
CA MET A 321 -9.51 -4.18 -0.72
C MET A 321 -9.94 -4.87 0.59
N THR A 322 -9.74 -6.18 0.75
CA THR A 322 -9.96 -6.89 2.01
C THR A 322 -8.94 -6.44 3.06
N HIS A 323 -7.68 -6.26 2.68
CA HIS A 323 -6.70 -5.64 3.58
C HIS A 323 -7.11 -4.24 4.01
N VAL A 324 -7.58 -3.40 3.08
CA VAL A 324 -8.11 -2.07 3.42
C VAL A 324 -9.27 -2.17 4.42
N ALA A 325 -10.19 -3.12 4.24
CA ALA A 325 -11.35 -3.29 5.11
C ALA A 325 -11.00 -3.80 6.51
N THR A 326 -9.95 -4.60 6.66
CA THR A 326 -9.57 -5.24 7.94
C THR A 326 -8.45 -4.52 8.70
N ARG A 327 -7.80 -3.55 8.06
CA ARG A 327 -6.58 -2.87 8.55
C ARG A 327 -6.70 -2.25 9.94
N THR A 328 -7.88 -1.76 10.32
CA THR A 328 -8.13 -1.14 11.63
C THR A 328 -7.97 -2.10 12.81
N LEU A 329 -7.79 -3.40 12.55
CA LEU A 329 -7.51 -4.38 13.60
C LEU A 329 -6.05 -4.40 14.05
N GLY A 330 -5.17 -3.71 13.31
CA GLY A 330 -3.75 -3.57 13.64
C GLY A 330 -2.88 -4.76 13.26
N PRO A 331 -1.55 -4.64 13.45
CA PRO A 331 -0.57 -5.65 13.06
C PRO A 331 -0.51 -6.89 13.96
N GLY A 332 -1.34 -6.95 15.00
CA GLY A 332 -1.42 -8.09 15.90
C GLY A 332 -2.13 -9.32 15.31
N VAL A 333 -2.75 -9.21 14.13
CA VAL A 333 -3.37 -10.36 13.47
C VAL A 333 -2.28 -11.17 12.76
N PRO A 334 -2.16 -12.52 12.99
CA PRO A 334 -1.19 -13.35 12.30
C PRO A 334 -1.33 -13.30 10.78
N LEU A 335 -0.23 -13.34 10.03
CA LEU A 335 -0.26 -13.33 8.55
C LEU A 335 -1.06 -14.49 7.98
N LEU A 336 -1.05 -15.66 8.62
CA LEU A 336 -1.96 -16.76 8.31
C LEU A 336 -3.42 -16.32 8.13
N LEU A 337 -3.91 -15.45 9.01
CA LEU A 337 -5.28 -14.94 8.95
C LEU A 337 -5.39 -13.71 8.04
N VAL A 338 -4.39 -12.83 8.03
CA VAL A 338 -4.40 -11.61 7.19
C VAL A 338 -4.50 -12.00 5.73
N GLU A 339 -3.56 -12.81 5.27
CA GLU A 339 -3.47 -13.23 3.87
C GLU A 339 -4.52 -14.28 3.53
N GLY A 340 -4.66 -15.29 4.41
CA GLY A 340 -5.63 -16.34 4.18
C GLY A 340 -7.08 -15.87 4.13
N PHE A 341 -7.45 -14.85 4.91
CA PHE A 341 -8.78 -14.26 4.87
C PHE A 341 -9.00 -13.42 3.61
N ALA A 342 -7.99 -12.66 3.17
CA ALA A 342 -8.05 -11.88 1.94
C ALA A 342 -8.21 -12.79 0.71
N ASP A 343 -7.43 -13.85 0.61
CA ASP A 343 -7.55 -14.87 -0.42
C ASP A 343 -8.91 -15.60 -0.38
N TRP A 344 -9.35 -16.00 0.82
CA TRP A 344 -10.64 -16.65 0.97
C TRP A 344 -11.78 -15.74 0.50
N ALA A 345 -11.76 -14.46 0.86
CA ALA A 345 -12.77 -13.49 0.44
C ALA A 345 -12.76 -13.28 -1.07
N ALA A 346 -11.58 -13.24 -1.69
CA ALA A 346 -11.40 -13.05 -3.11
C ALA A 346 -11.80 -14.27 -3.94
N LEU A 347 -11.52 -15.49 -3.45
CA LEU A 347 -11.75 -16.75 -4.16
C LEU A 347 -13.15 -17.34 -3.92
N LYS A 348 -13.83 -16.98 -2.81
CA LYS A 348 -15.14 -17.51 -2.44
C LYS A 348 -16.18 -17.46 -3.57
N PRO A 349 -16.33 -16.35 -4.33
CA PRO A 349 -17.33 -16.28 -5.39
C PRO A 349 -16.97 -17.11 -6.64
N VAL A 350 -15.74 -17.53 -6.78
CA VAL A 350 -15.25 -18.17 -8.00
C VAL A 350 -15.61 -19.65 -8.05
N GLY A 351 -15.88 -20.27 -6.91
CA GLY A 351 -16.34 -21.67 -6.81
C GLY A 351 -15.32 -22.72 -7.25
N PHE A 352 -14.05 -22.37 -7.36
CA PHE A 352 -12.99 -23.28 -7.75
C PHE A 352 -12.68 -24.31 -6.65
N SER A 353 -12.21 -25.51 -7.07
CA SER A 353 -11.74 -26.52 -6.13
C SER A 353 -10.51 -26.05 -5.34
N VAL A 354 -10.26 -26.66 -4.19
CA VAL A 354 -9.08 -26.34 -3.37
C VAL A 354 -7.80 -26.57 -4.18
N GLY A 355 -7.71 -27.70 -4.91
CA GLY A 355 -6.54 -28.05 -5.71
C GLY A 355 -6.26 -27.07 -6.85
N SER A 356 -7.30 -26.61 -7.55
CA SER A 356 -7.12 -25.71 -8.70
C SER A 356 -6.68 -24.30 -8.30
N THR A 357 -6.98 -23.85 -7.09
CA THR A 357 -6.65 -22.50 -6.61
C THR A 357 -5.43 -22.43 -5.70
N ARG A 358 -4.83 -23.57 -5.35
CA ARG A 358 -3.71 -23.67 -4.40
C ARG A 358 -2.62 -24.61 -4.91
N PRO A 359 -1.96 -24.26 -6.04
CA PRO A 359 -1.03 -25.15 -6.72
C PRO A 359 0.24 -25.43 -5.90
N ALA A 360 0.71 -24.48 -5.08
CA ALA A 360 1.89 -24.69 -4.25
C ALA A 360 1.61 -25.69 -3.10
N LEU A 361 0.43 -25.59 -2.49
CA LEU A 361 -0.03 -26.57 -1.50
C LEU A 361 -0.29 -27.93 -2.15
N ASN A 362 -0.89 -27.96 -3.33
CA ASN A 362 -1.09 -29.21 -4.07
C ASN A 362 0.25 -29.91 -4.31
N GLN A 363 1.23 -29.22 -4.86
CA GLN A 363 2.57 -29.79 -5.07
C GLN A 363 3.23 -30.29 -3.77
N ARG A 364 3.00 -29.58 -2.65
CA ARG A 364 3.53 -29.96 -1.34
C ARG A 364 2.86 -31.25 -0.82
N VAL A 365 1.54 -31.39 -1.03
CA VAL A 365 0.80 -32.62 -0.68
C VAL A 365 1.23 -33.77 -1.56
N ASP A 366 1.27 -33.61 -2.88
CA ASP A 366 1.65 -34.66 -3.85
C ASP A 366 3.07 -35.17 -3.64
N SER A 367 3.99 -34.30 -3.25
CA SER A 367 5.39 -34.66 -2.95
C SER A 367 5.58 -35.27 -1.57
N GLY A 368 4.51 -35.45 -0.77
CA GLY A 368 4.59 -35.98 0.59
C GLY A 368 5.23 -35.08 1.63
N ARG A 369 5.51 -33.81 1.27
CA ARG A 369 6.17 -32.81 2.14
C ARG A 369 5.21 -31.99 3.00
N PHE A 370 3.91 -32.22 2.87
CA PHE A 370 2.90 -31.51 3.66
C PHE A 370 2.86 -32.07 5.09
N ASP A 371 3.35 -31.32 6.06
CA ASP A 371 3.43 -31.70 7.47
C ASP A 371 2.12 -31.47 8.24
N GLY A 372 1.22 -30.63 7.71
CA GLY A 372 -0.06 -30.30 8.31
C GLY A 372 0.03 -29.30 9.47
N LEU A 373 1.11 -28.57 9.58
CA LEU A 373 1.26 -27.44 10.51
C LEU A 373 0.77 -26.15 9.87
N LEU A 374 0.29 -25.23 10.69
CA LEU A 374 -0.08 -23.89 10.22
C LEU A 374 1.17 -23.02 10.09
N PRO A 375 1.34 -22.28 8.96
CA PRO A 375 2.53 -21.50 8.70
C PRO A 375 2.71 -20.38 9.73
N ALA A 376 3.96 -20.14 10.09
CA ALA A 376 4.37 -18.99 10.90
C ALA A 376 4.52 -17.73 10.01
N ASP A 377 4.44 -16.53 10.60
CA ASP A 377 4.57 -15.26 9.89
C ASP A 377 5.88 -15.13 9.09
N SER A 378 6.96 -15.79 9.53
CA SER A 378 8.24 -15.82 8.82
C SER A 378 8.17 -16.56 7.48
N GLU A 379 7.29 -17.55 7.35
CA GLU A 379 7.16 -18.35 6.13
C GLU A 379 6.52 -17.56 4.99
N PHE A 380 5.63 -16.62 5.31
CA PHE A 380 5.06 -15.68 4.32
C PHE A 380 6.11 -14.75 3.68
N ARG A 381 7.32 -14.68 4.24
CA ARG A 381 8.45 -13.88 3.74
C ARG A 381 9.62 -14.73 3.26
N GLY A 382 9.48 -16.06 3.35
CA GLY A 382 10.51 -17.04 3.03
C GLY A 382 10.49 -17.46 1.55
N ARG A 383 11.34 -18.46 1.25
CA ARG A 383 11.40 -19.08 -0.09
C ARG A 383 10.10 -19.78 -0.47
N ASP A 384 9.42 -20.36 0.52
CA ASP A 384 8.19 -21.14 0.36
C ASP A 384 6.93 -20.29 0.63
N ALA A 385 7.04 -18.96 0.50
CA ALA A 385 5.93 -18.04 0.75
C ALA A 385 4.65 -18.45 0.01
N ALA A 386 4.75 -18.91 -1.23
CA ALA A 386 3.61 -19.39 -2.00
C ALA A 386 2.83 -20.50 -1.29
N VAL A 387 3.54 -21.41 -0.64
CA VAL A 387 2.91 -22.49 0.15
C VAL A 387 2.21 -21.91 1.37
N ALA A 388 2.85 -20.98 2.09
CA ALA A 388 2.25 -20.35 3.27
C ALA A 388 0.95 -19.58 2.92
N TYR A 389 0.91 -18.89 1.78
CA TYR A 389 -0.30 -18.25 1.25
C TYR A 389 -1.39 -19.28 0.95
N ASP A 390 -1.07 -20.33 0.22
CA ASP A 390 -2.01 -21.40 -0.11
C ASP A 390 -2.54 -22.09 1.16
N GLU A 391 -1.68 -22.37 2.13
CA GLU A 391 -2.03 -22.95 3.43
C GLU A 391 -2.95 -22.00 4.22
N GLY A 392 -2.64 -20.71 4.28
CA GLY A 392 -3.47 -19.69 4.92
C GLY A 392 -4.86 -19.59 4.30
N SER A 393 -4.93 -19.56 2.97
CA SER A 393 -6.18 -19.57 2.21
C SER A 393 -6.99 -20.85 2.44
N ALA A 394 -6.34 -22.03 2.41
CA ALA A 394 -6.99 -23.31 2.69
C ALA A 394 -7.48 -23.40 4.13
N PHE A 395 -6.71 -22.88 5.09
CA PHE A 395 -7.11 -22.84 6.50
C PHE A 395 -8.34 -21.97 6.72
N CYS A 396 -8.37 -20.77 6.16
CA CYS A 396 -9.53 -19.87 6.26
C CYS A 396 -10.77 -20.49 5.62
N LEU A 397 -10.63 -21.16 4.48
CA LEU A 397 -11.72 -21.90 3.83
C LEU A 397 -12.22 -23.04 4.71
N TRP A 398 -11.31 -23.83 5.30
CA TRP A 398 -11.66 -24.92 6.22
C TRP A 398 -12.42 -24.40 7.44
N VAL A 399 -11.95 -23.31 8.07
CA VAL A 399 -12.63 -22.69 9.22
C VAL A 399 -14.03 -22.23 8.81
N ALA A 400 -14.16 -21.54 7.67
CA ALA A 400 -15.44 -21.06 7.18
C ALA A 400 -16.44 -22.20 6.91
N ASN A 401 -15.97 -23.32 6.33
CA ASN A 401 -16.80 -24.49 6.01
C ASN A 401 -17.15 -25.33 7.25
N THR A 402 -16.22 -25.47 8.21
CA THR A 402 -16.40 -26.34 9.37
C THR A 402 -17.11 -25.66 10.53
N PHE A 403 -16.81 -24.38 10.78
CA PHE A 403 -17.30 -23.63 11.94
C PHE A 403 -18.18 -22.45 11.56
N GLY A 404 -18.28 -22.17 10.28
CA GLY A 404 -19.05 -21.04 9.74
C GLY A 404 -18.24 -19.73 9.66
N VAL A 405 -18.64 -18.87 8.73
CA VAL A 405 -18.00 -17.57 8.46
C VAL A 405 -17.96 -16.67 9.70
N GLY A 406 -18.96 -16.76 10.58
CA GLY A 406 -18.98 -16.01 11.84
C GLY A 406 -17.80 -16.33 12.75
N LYS A 407 -17.43 -17.62 12.84
CA LYS A 407 -16.24 -18.08 13.61
C LYS A 407 -14.94 -17.66 12.96
N LEU A 408 -14.84 -17.68 11.63
CA LEU A 408 -13.66 -17.18 10.91
C LEU A 408 -13.45 -15.68 11.21
N ARG A 409 -14.50 -14.86 11.13
CA ARG A 409 -14.43 -13.43 11.47
C ARG A 409 -14.07 -13.21 12.95
N ALA A 410 -14.62 -14.03 13.85
CA ALA A 410 -14.33 -13.93 15.27
C ALA A 410 -12.86 -14.29 15.56
N LEU A 411 -12.32 -15.31 14.88
CA LEU A 411 -10.91 -15.70 15.01
C LEU A 411 -9.99 -14.58 14.52
N TYR A 412 -10.30 -13.96 13.38
CA TYR A 412 -9.56 -12.81 12.87
C TYR A 412 -9.53 -11.65 13.90
N ARG A 413 -10.72 -11.27 14.43
CA ARG A 413 -10.84 -10.17 15.42
C ARG A 413 -10.19 -10.47 16.76
N LYS A 414 -10.04 -11.74 17.13
CA LYS A 414 -9.45 -12.17 18.41
C LYS A 414 -8.02 -11.68 18.59
N PHE A 415 -7.31 -11.49 17.48
CA PHE A 415 -5.92 -11.07 17.48
C PHE A 415 -5.71 -9.57 17.26
N ARG A 416 -6.79 -8.77 17.29
CA ARG A 416 -6.68 -7.31 17.25
C ARG A 416 -5.64 -6.79 18.24
N GLY A 417 -4.79 -5.87 17.79
CA GLY A 417 -3.81 -5.20 18.65
C GLY A 417 -2.56 -4.73 17.91
N PRO A 418 -1.67 -4.03 18.61
CA PRO A 418 -0.47 -3.45 18.02
C PRO A 418 0.65 -4.48 17.79
N ASP A 419 0.65 -5.59 18.52
CA ASP A 419 1.75 -6.55 18.53
C ASP A 419 1.30 -7.94 18.07
N PRO A 420 2.17 -8.69 17.37
CA PRO A 420 1.95 -10.09 17.03
C PRO A 420 1.64 -10.93 18.29
N PRO A 421 0.74 -11.92 18.19
CA PRO A 421 0.35 -12.69 19.34
C PRO A 421 1.46 -13.65 19.79
N SER A 422 1.66 -13.77 21.10
CA SER A 422 2.47 -14.85 21.67
C SER A 422 1.83 -16.22 21.42
N THR A 423 2.61 -17.29 21.51
CA THR A 423 2.12 -18.67 21.35
C THR A 423 0.93 -18.95 22.27
N SER A 424 0.98 -18.50 23.54
CA SER A 424 -0.12 -18.66 24.49
C SER A 424 -1.37 -17.88 24.10
N ARG A 425 -1.23 -16.70 23.48
CA ARG A 425 -2.36 -15.92 22.96
C ARG A 425 -2.98 -16.60 21.74
N LEU A 426 -2.16 -17.19 20.86
CA LEU A 426 -2.63 -18.02 19.74
C LEU A 426 -3.45 -19.20 20.24
N GLU A 427 -2.92 -20.01 21.17
CA GLU A 427 -3.61 -21.16 21.76
C GLU A 427 -4.97 -20.76 22.37
N ARG A 428 -4.98 -19.70 23.19
CA ARG A 428 -6.24 -19.18 23.75
C ARG A 428 -7.21 -18.74 22.65
N GLY A 429 -6.74 -18.08 21.61
CA GLY A 429 -7.57 -17.61 20.50
C GLY A 429 -8.30 -18.76 19.81
N PHE A 430 -7.60 -19.84 19.51
CA PHE A 430 -8.21 -21.04 18.91
C PHE A 430 -9.23 -21.70 19.85
N LYS A 431 -8.88 -21.89 21.12
CA LYS A 431 -9.76 -22.49 22.11
C LYS A 431 -11.04 -21.67 22.34
N ASP A 432 -10.90 -20.35 22.51
CA ASP A 432 -12.03 -19.46 22.81
C ASP A 432 -12.99 -19.33 21.62
N VAL A 433 -12.47 -19.32 20.39
CA VAL A 433 -13.27 -19.06 19.20
C VAL A 433 -13.76 -20.37 18.56
N LEU A 434 -12.86 -21.33 18.36
CA LEU A 434 -13.18 -22.60 17.66
C LEU A 434 -13.57 -23.73 18.63
N GLY A 435 -13.36 -23.57 19.94
CA GLY A 435 -13.61 -24.60 20.94
C GLY A 435 -12.58 -25.74 20.97
N ILE A 436 -11.50 -25.64 20.20
CA ILE A 436 -10.45 -26.64 20.08
C ILE A 436 -9.05 -26.02 20.21
N SER A 437 -8.06 -26.81 20.64
CA SER A 437 -6.66 -26.36 20.67
C SER A 437 -6.11 -26.16 19.25
N ARG A 438 -5.08 -25.34 19.11
CA ARG A 438 -4.37 -25.13 17.84
C ARG A 438 -3.91 -26.47 17.25
N LYS A 439 -3.27 -27.31 18.04
CA LYS A 439 -2.83 -28.67 17.64
C LYS A 439 -3.98 -29.53 17.09
N THR A 440 -5.15 -29.45 17.70
CA THR A 440 -6.34 -30.17 17.20
C THR A 440 -6.86 -29.57 15.91
N ALA A 441 -6.81 -28.24 15.77
CA ALA A 441 -7.18 -27.56 14.53
C ALA A 441 -6.23 -27.96 13.38
N GLU A 442 -4.92 -27.93 13.60
CA GLU A 442 -3.89 -28.36 12.64
C GLU A 442 -4.13 -29.79 12.17
N ARG A 443 -4.32 -30.73 13.08
CA ARG A 443 -4.59 -32.14 12.73
C ARG A 443 -5.88 -32.28 11.89
N ARG A 444 -6.97 -31.65 12.27
CA ARG A 444 -8.26 -31.71 11.54
C ARG A 444 -8.18 -31.05 10.18
N TRP A 445 -7.55 -29.88 10.11
CA TRP A 445 -7.31 -29.17 8.87
C TRP A 445 -6.42 -29.97 7.92
N ALA A 446 -5.32 -30.54 8.42
CA ALA A 446 -4.44 -31.39 7.61
C ALA A 446 -5.15 -32.61 7.02
N ALA A 447 -6.02 -33.26 7.80
CA ALA A 447 -6.83 -34.36 7.30
C ALA A 447 -7.81 -33.90 6.21
N TRP A 448 -8.46 -32.73 6.40
CA TRP A 448 -9.33 -32.12 5.41
C TRP A 448 -8.58 -31.75 4.12
N VAL A 449 -7.40 -31.14 4.22
CA VAL A 449 -6.56 -30.83 3.05
C VAL A 449 -6.27 -32.09 2.25
N ARG A 450 -5.75 -33.15 2.87
CA ARG A 450 -5.46 -34.41 2.18
C ARG A 450 -6.69 -35.06 1.53
N ASP A 451 -7.87 -34.91 2.11
CA ASP A 451 -9.13 -35.36 1.51
C ASP A 451 -9.52 -34.54 0.28
N GLN A 452 -9.36 -33.21 0.33
CA GLN A 452 -9.67 -32.32 -0.81
C GLN A 452 -8.82 -32.63 -2.05
N PHE A 453 -7.52 -32.91 -1.86
CA PHE A 453 -6.61 -33.21 -2.98
C PHE A 453 -6.77 -34.65 -3.51
N ARG A 454 -7.30 -35.55 -2.71
CA ARG A 454 -7.66 -36.91 -3.20
C ARG A 454 -8.91 -36.94 -4.07
N ARG A 455 -9.74 -35.90 -3.99
CA ARG A 455 -11.00 -35.77 -4.75
C ARG A 455 -10.85 -34.90 -6.00
N SER A 456 -9.71 -34.18 -6.14
CA SER A 456 -9.39 -33.34 -7.29
C SER A 456 -8.72 -34.14 -8.38
#